data_dd3374543ea23dbe43ce63dfd0bb023d
#
_entry.id   dd3374543ea23dbe43ce63dfd0bb023d
#
_cell.length_a   1.000
_cell.length_b   1.000
_cell.length_c   1.000
_cell.angle_alpha   90.00
_cell.angle_beta   90.00
_cell.angle_gamma   90.00
#
_symmetry.space_group_name_H-M   'P 1'
#
loop_
_entity.id
_entity.type
_entity.pdbx_description
1 polymer ?
#
loop_
_entity_poly.entity_id
_entity_poly.type
_entity_poly.pdbx_seq_one_letter_code
_entity_poly.pdbx_strand_id
1 'polypeptide(L)'
;GIFRGTWLDRVIRGYSLLISSTPVFWLALLLLLVFAVWLKVLPIGLSVPIGVEASGVTFFDRVRHAVLPAITLSITGVAGITLHTREKMIDVMESDYMLFARARGESTWTMVKRHGLRNILLPAMTLQFASVSEIIGGSVLVEQVFSYPGLGQAAVTAGTGSDVPLLMGITLVTAGIVFLGNFIADVLYGVIDPRMRKGGEPS
;
A
#
# COMPACT_ATOMS: atom_id res chain seq x y z
N GLY A 1 11.92 6.54 12.61
CA GLY A 1 13.37 6.67 12.51
C GLY A 1 13.92 7.85 13.30
N ILE A 2 13.37 9.06 13.13
CA ILE A 2 13.87 10.30 13.78
C ILE A 2 13.88 10.18 15.31
N PHE A 3 12.83 9.61 15.88
CA PHE A 3 12.65 9.44 17.33
C PHE A 3 12.97 7.99 17.77
N ARG A 4 14.04 7.40 17.24
CA ARG A 4 14.48 6.06 17.57
C ARG A 4 14.60 5.87 19.09
N GLY A 5 14.08 4.76 19.61
CA GLY A 5 14.15 4.39 21.02
C GLY A 5 13.12 5.05 21.94
N THR A 6 12.31 6.00 21.44
CA THR A 6 11.20 6.58 22.21
C THR A 6 10.04 5.59 22.34
N TRP A 7 9.10 5.88 23.25
CA TRP A 7 7.89 5.07 23.40
C TRP A 7 7.03 5.07 22.14
N LEU A 8 6.95 6.21 21.41
CA LEU A 8 6.24 6.33 20.13
C LEU A 8 6.84 5.39 19.08
N ASP A 9 8.17 5.35 18.97
CA ASP A 9 8.86 4.46 18.05
C ASP A 9 8.56 2.99 18.36
N ARG A 10 8.53 2.63 19.66
CA ARG A 10 8.18 1.28 20.10
C ARG A 10 6.75 0.90 19.76
N VAL A 11 5.79 1.80 19.97
CA VAL A 11 4.37 1.57 19.67
C VAL A 11 4.16 1.40 18.17
N ILE A 12 4.68 2.33 17.35
CA ILE A 12 4.54 2.27 15.89
C ILE A 12 5.19 1.00 15.33
N ARG A 13 6.39 0.68 15.79
CA ARG A 13 7.09 -0.55 15.40
C ARG A 13 6.31 -1.80 15.81
N GLY A 14 5.85 -1.86 17.06
CA GLY A 14 5.05 -2.99 17.57
C GLY A 14 3.77 -3.18 16.77
N TYR A 15 3.04 -2.10 16.50
CA TYR A 15 1.86 -2.10 15.64
C TYR A 15 2.17 -2.62 14.22
N SER A 16 3.20 -2.05 13.58
CA SER A 16 3.56 -2.44 12.21
C SER A 16 4.00 -3.92 12.14
N LEU A 17 4.77 -4.41 13.12
CA LEU A 17 5.16 -5.81 13.19
C LEU A 17 3.95 -6.73 13.40
N LEU A 18 3.02 -6.36 14.28
CA LEU A 18 1.81 -7.12 14.54
C LEU A 18 0.96 -7.23 13.25
N ILE A 19 0.74 -6.12 12.57
CA ILE A 19 -0.03 -6.10 11.32
C ILE A 19 0.68 -6.90 10.22
N SER A 20 1.99 -6.73 10.03
CA SER A 20 2.76 -7.46 9.01
C SER A 20 2.82 -8.98 9.27
N SER A 21 2.67 -9.39 10.52
CA SER A 21 2.62 -10.81 10.89
C SER A 21 1.20 -11.39 10.83
N THR A 22 0.18 -10.56 10.62
CA THR A 22 -1.21 -10.98 10.60
C THR A 22 -1.64 -11.31 9.17
N PRO A 23 -2.21 -12.50 8.90
CA PRO A 23 -2.74 -12.82 7.58
C PRO A 23 -3.84 -11.82 7.16
N VAL A 24 -3.78 -11.34 5.92
CA VAL A 24 -4.71 -10.32 5.40
C VAL A 24 -6.17 -10.72 5.50
N PHE A 25 -6.49 -11.99 5.25
CA PHE A 25 -7.87 -12.49 5.34
C PHE A 25 -8.41 -12.46 6.78
N TRP A 26 -7.54 -12.73 7.77
CA TRP A 26 -7.92 -12.67 9.19
C TRP A 26 -8.21 -11.23 9.61
N LEU A 27 -7.39 -10.28 9.17
CA LEU A 27 -7.62 -8.86 9.38
C LEU A 27 -8.94 -8.41 8.72
N ALA A 28 -9.22 -8.90 7.49
CA ALA A 28 -10.47 -8.64 6.79
C ALA A 28 -11.69 -9.11 7.60
N LEU A 29 -11.65 -10.34 8.12
CA LEU A 29 -12.72 -10.90 8.96
C LEU A 29 -12.91 -10.11 10.25
N LEU A 30 -11.82 -9.68 10.89
CA LEU A 30 -11.87 -8.90 12.12
C LEU A 30 -12.51 -7.52 11.87
N LEU A 31 -12.09 -6.84 10.81
CA LEU A 31 -12.66 -5.54 10.44
C LEU A 31 -14.14 -5.67 10.03
N LEU A 32 -14.50 -6.72 9.31
CA LEU A 32 -15.90 -7.02 8.98
C LEU A 32 -16.72 -7.21 10.25
N LEU A 33 -16.24 -8.05 11.19
CA LEU A 33 -16.92 -8.30 12.46
C LEU A 33 -17.14 -7.02 13.24
N VAL A 34 -16.10 -6.20 13.38
CA VAL A 34 -16.18 -4.96 14.18
C VAL A 34 -17.06 -3.92 13.51
N PHE A 35 -16.80 -3.57 12.25
CA PHE A 35 -17.45 -2.41 11.61
C PHE A 35 -18.79 -2.72 10.96
N ALA A 36 -18.97 -3.93 10.45
CA ALA A 36 -20.21 -4.30 9.78
C ALA A 36 -21.21 -5.02 10.72
N VAL A 37 -20.72 -5.89 11.61
CA VAL A 37 -21.60 -6.69 12.48
C VAL A 37 -21.88 -6.00 13.82
N TRP A 38 -20.83 -5.57 14.54
CA TRP A 38 -20.98 -4.98 15.86
C TRP A 38 -21.40 -3.51 15.80
N LEU A 39 -20.63 -2.68 15.11
CA LEU A 39 -20.89 -1.24 15.01
C LEU A 39 -21.97 -0.92 13.98
N LYS A 40 -22.19 -1.77 12.98
CA LYS A 40 -23.18 -1.60 11.90
C LYS A 40 -23.05 -0.27 11.14
N VAL A 41 -21.84 0.26 11.04
CA VAL A 41 -21.55 1.55 10.37
C VAL A 41 -21.24 1.37 8.88
N LEU A 42 -20.77 0.17 8.49
CA LEU A 42 -20.39 -0.17 7.12
C LEU A 42 -21.11 -1.44 6.66
N PRO A 43 -21.30 -1.65 5.35
CA PRO A 43 -21.96 -2.85 4.83
C PRO A 43 -21.09 -4.10 5.03
N ILE A 44 -21.77 -5.25 5.15
CA ILE A 44 -21.12 -6.56 5.40
C ILE A 44 -20.28 -7.01 4.20
N GLY A 45 -20.63 -6.59 2.99
CA GLY A 45 -19.93 -6.99 1.77
C GLY A 45 -20.69 -6.56 0.51
N LEU A 46 -20.38 -7.23 -0.62
CA LEU A 46 -20.84 -6.88 -1.95
C LEU A 46 -20.31 -5.53 -2.44
N SER A 47 -20.68 -5.11 -3.64
CA SER A 47 -20.32 -3.80 -4.21
C SER A 47 -21.48 -2.81 -4.24
N VAL A 48 -22.67 -3.30 -3.94
CA VAL A 48 -23.93 -2.54 -4.00
C VAL A 48 -24.91 -3.02 -2.93
N PRO A 49 -25.88 -2.19 -2.50
CA PRO A 49 -26.89 -2.58 -1.55
C PRO A 49 -27.77 -3.72 -2.09
N ILE A 50 -28.15 -4.64 -1.22
CA ILE A 50 -29.04 -5.76 -1.56
C ILE A 50 -30.44 -5.24 -1.87
N GLY A 51 -31.04 -5.73 -2.95
CA GLY A 51 -32.44 -5.40 -3.32
C GLY A 51 -32.63 -4.05 -4.03
N VAL A 52 -31.53 -3.36 -4.36
CA VAL A 52 -31.60 -2.13 -5.16
C VAL A 52 -31.29 -2.45 -6.62
N GLU A 53 -32.16 -2.01 -7.54
CA GLU A 53 -31.89 -2.14 -8.96
C GLU A 53 -30.66 -1.34 -9.39
N ALA A 54 -29.97 -1.80 -10.44
CA ALA A 54 -28.72 -1.16 -10.91
C ALA A 54 -28.88 0.35 -11.22
N SER A 55 -30.06 0.76 -11.66
CA SER A 55 -30.42 2.16 -11.92
C SER A 55 -30.54 3.03 -10.66
N GLY A 56 -30.79 2.42 -9.50
CA GLY A 56 -30.93 3.10 -8.21
C GLY A 56 -29.63 3.15 -7.39
N VAL A 57 -28.57 2.48 -7.84
CA VAL A 57 -27.29 2.44 -7.11
C VAL A 57 -26.51 3.73 -7.35
N THR A 58 -26.24 4.48 -6.28
CA THR A 58 -25.44 5.70 -6.34
C THR A 58 -23.93 5.42 -6.32
N PHE A 59 -23.13 6.39 -6.76
CA PHE A 59 -21.68 6.32 -6.61
C PHE A 59 -21.27 6.19 -5.14
N PHE A 60 -21.96 6.87 -4.24
CA PHE A 60 -21.69 6.83 -2.80
C PHE A 60 -21.90 5.43 -2.21
N ASP A 61 -22.94 4.71 -2.67
CA ASP A 61 -23.17 3.32 -2.25
C ASP A 61 -21.99 2.43 -2.62
N ARG A 62 -21.49 2.55 -3.85
CA ARG A 62 -20.30 1.80 -4.31
C ARG A 62 -19.07 2.12 -3.47
N VAL A 63 -18.81 3.40 -3.20
CA VAL A 63 -17.70 3.83 -2.34
C VAL A 63 -17.85 3.23 -0.94
N ARG A 64 -19.04 3.31 -0.34
CA ARG A 64 -19.31 2.78 1.00
C ARG A 64 -19.02 1.27 1.10
N HIS A 65 -19.36 0.50 0.09
CA HIS A 65 -19.07 -0.93 0.02
C HIS A 65 -17.58 -1.23 -0.21
N ALA A 66 -16.85 -0.35 -0.88
CA ALA A 66 -15.40 -0.49 -1.11
C ALA A 66 -14.54 -0.11 0.11
N VAL A 67 -15.09 0.62 1.10
CA VAL A 67 -14.32 1.17 2.25
C VAL A 67 -13.62 0.06 3.04
N LEU A 68 -14.32 -0.98 3.48
CA LEU A 68 -13.73 -2.05 4.29
C LEU A 68 -12.65 -2.85 3.53
N PRO A 69 -12.88 -3.32 2.30
CA PRO A 69 -11.84 -3.92 1.48
C PRO A 69 -10.62 -3.03 1.31
N ALA A 70 -10.83 -1.75 0.99
CA ALA A 70 -9.74 -0.78 0.79
C ALA A 70 -8.95 -0.52 2.08
N ILE A 71 -9.61 -0.35 3.23
CA ILE A 71 -8.95 -0.18 4.53
C ILE A 71 -8.12 -1.43 4.88
N THR A 72 -8.65 -2.62 4.64
CA THR A 72 -7.93 -3.88 4.92
C THR A 72 -6.60 -3.94 4.16
N LEU A 73 -6.64 -3.70 2.85
CA LEU A 73 -5.44 -3.68 2.01
C LEU A 73 -4.49 -2.54 2.39
N SER A 74 -5.03 -1.37 2.72
CA SER A 74 -4.23 -0.20 3.12
C SER A 74 -3.49 -0.43 4.43
N ILE A 75 -4.11 -1.03 5.43
CA ILE A 75 -3.49 -1.29 6.74
C ILE A 75 -2.26 -2.21 6.56
N THR A 76 -2.39 -3.28 5.78
CA THR A 76 -1.28 -4.20 5.53
C THR A 76 -0.15 -3.54 4.73
N GLY A 77 -0.47 -2.79 3.68
CA GLY A 77 0.51 -2.06 2.88
C GLY A 77 1.26 -0.99 3.69
N VAL A 78 0.55 -0.19 4.47
CA VAL A 78 1.14 0.87 5.31
C VAL A 78 2.09 0.29 6.36
N ALA A 79 1.81 -0.87 6.94
CA ALA A 79 2.68 -1.50 7.93
C ALA A 79 4.06 -1.82 7.35
N GLY A 80 4.11 -2.44 6.16
CA GLY A 80 5.35 -2.74 5.46
C GLY A 80 6.17 -1.49 5.13
N ILE A 81 5.54 -0.49 4.51
CA ILE A 81 6.19 0.78 4.15
C ILE A 81 6.72 1.49 5.40
N THR A 82 5.98 1.47 6.51
CA THR A 82 6.40 2.09 7.77
C THR A 82 7.69 1.49 8.31
N LEU A 83 7.82 0.15 8.29
CA LEU A 83 9.03 -0.53 8.75
C LEU A 83 10.24 -0.18 7.88
N HIS A 84 10.11 -0.30 6.56
CA HIS A 84 11.18 0.02 5.61
C HIS A 84 11.59 1.49 5.66
N THR A 85 10.63 2.41 5.69
CA THR A 85 10.91 3.84 5.78
C THR A 85 11.59 4.19 7.10
N ARG A 86 11.21 3.51 8.19
CA ARG A 86 11.87 3.68 9.48
C ARG A 86 13.35 3.26 9.43
N GLU A 87 13.66 2.10 8.87
CA GLU A 87 15.02 1.60 8.73
C GLU A 87 15.87 2.55 7.88
N LYS A 88 15.36 2.94 6.72
CA LYS A 88 16.04 3.92 5.87
C LYS A 88 16.28 5.26 6.54
N MET A 89 15.34 5.74 7.36
CA MET A 89 15.54 6.96 8.14
C MET A 89 16.66 6.81 9.16
N ILE A 90 16.80 5.64 9.78
CA ILE A 90 17.90 5.38 10.72
C ILE A 90 19.22 5.41 9.98
N ASP A 91 19.35 4.67 8.87
CA ASP A 91 20.56 4.64 8.05
C ASP A 91 20.99 6.05 7.63
N VAL A 92 20.03 6.86 7.16
CA VAL A 92 20.25 8.25 6.76
C VAL A 92 20.74 9.09 7.94
N MET A 93 20.10 8.99 9.10
CA MET A 93 20.46 9.78 10.29
C MET A 93 21.82 9.41 10.90
N GLU A 94 22.30 8.19 10.65
CA GLU A 94 23.61 7.67 11.08
C GLU A 94 24.71 7.89 10.03
N SER A 95 24.39 8.45 8.85
CA SER A 95 25.37 8.70 7.78
C SER A 95 26.32 9.85 8.08
N ASP A 96 27.53 9.80 7.47
CA ASP A 96 28.57 10.79 7.66
C ASP A 96 28.12 12.21 7.34
N TYR A 97 27.35 12.40 6.26
CA TYR A 97 26.86 13.74 5.91
C TYR A 97 25.89 14.32 6.93
N MET A 98 25.14 13.47 7.64
CA MET A 98 24.29 13.90 8.76
C MET A 98 25.11 14.24 10.00
N LEU A 99 26.20 13.50 10.25
CA LEU A 99 27.16 13.83 11.31
C LEU A 99 27.79 15.20 11.05
N PHE A 100 28.23 15.49 9.82
CA PHE A 100 28.75 16.81 9.45
C PHE A 100 27.72 17.93 9.57
N ALA A 101 26.45 17.70 9.18
CA ALA A 101 25.40 18.67 9.34
C ALA A 101 25.15 18.98 10.83
N ARG A 102 25.16 17.97 11.69
CA ARG A 102 25.06 18.12 13.15
C ARG A 102 26.23 18.88 13.73
N ALA A 103 27.46 18.61 13.27
CA ALA A 103 28.66 19.32 13.71
C ALA A 103 28.60 20.83 13.35
N ARG A 104 27.90 21.19 12.26
CA ARG A 104 27.66 22.58 11.88
C ARG A 104 26.51 23.24 12.66
N GLY A 105 25.90 22.54 13.61
CA GLY A 105 24.84 23.08 14.45
C GLY A 105 23.45 23.07 13.80
N GLU A 106 23.24 22.32 12.71
CA GLU A 106 21.91 22.18 12.11
C GLU A 106 20.96 21.44 13.08
N SER A 107 19.72 21.94 13.23
CA SER A 107 18.72 21.25 14.03
C SER A 107 18.29 19.93 13.38
N THR A 108 17.91 18.95 14.17
CA THR A 108 17.43 17.64 13.67
C THR A 108 16.31 17.79 12.63
N TRP A 109 15.40 18.73 12.85
CA TRP A 109 14.29 18.97 11.92
C TRP A 109 14.74 19.58 10.58
N THR A 110 15.72 20.48 10.62
CA THR A 110 16.33 21.03 9.41
C THR A 110 17.08 19.96 8.62
N MET A 111 17.88 19.14 9.32
CA MET A 111 18.59 18.02 8.71
C MET A 111 17.62 17.02 8.04
N VAL A 112 16.53 16.66 8.70
CA VAL A 112 15.51 15.77 8.13
C VAL A 112 14.87 16.37 6.89
N LYS A 113 14.42 17.61 6.94
CA LYS A 113 13.77 18.27 5.79
C LYS A 113 14.72 18.45 4.61
N ARG A 114 15.95 18.87 4.85
CA ARG A 114 16.90 19.25 3.82
C ARG A 114 17.62 18.06 3.20
N HIS A 115 17.97 17.08 4.02
CA HIS A 115 18.80 15.96 3.63
C HIS A 115 18.08 14.60 3.75
N GLY A 116 17.29 14.39 4.82
CA GLY A 116 16.65 13.11 5.11
C GLY A 116 15.49 12.79 4.18
N LEU A 117 14.55 13.72 4.02
CA LEU A 117 13.29 13.45 3.33
C LEU A 117 13.47 13.00 1.89
N ARG A 118 14.39 13.64 1.15
CA ARG A 118 14.68 13.27 -0.23
C ARG A 118 15.23 11.85 -0.36
N ASN A 119 16.12 11.45 0.54
CA ASN A 119 16.75 10.13 0.53
C ASN A 119 15.82 9.01 0.97
N ILE A 120 14.71 9.34 1.63
CA ILE A 120 13.71 8.37 2.11
C ILE A 120 12.53 8.28 1.15
N LEU A 121 12.13 9.38 0.52
CA LEU A 121 11.01 9.40 -0.42
C LEU A 121 11.24 8.44 -1.59
N LEU A 122 12.44 8.39 -2.15
CA LEU A 122 12.75 7.51 -3.27
C LEU A 122 12.49 6.03 -2.94
N PRO A 123 13.14 5.43 -1.91
CA PRO A 123 12.87 4.05 -1.55
C PRO A 123 11.40 3.79 -1.15
N ALA A 124 10.76 4.74 -0.44
CA ALA A 124 9.37 4.58 -0.04
C ALA A 124 8.42 4.55 -1.24
N MET A 125 8.65 5.40 -2.24
CA MET A 125 7.88 5.40 -3.48
C MET A 125 8.08 4.12 -4.27
N THR A 126 9.33 3.63 -4.39
CA THR A 126 9.60 2.34 -5.05
C THR A 126 8.80 1.21 -4.43
N LEU A 127 8.85 1.10 -3.11
CA LEU A 127 8.11 0.08 -2.38
C LEU A 127 6.60 0.24 -2.61
N GLN A 128 6.08 1.47 -2.60
CA GLN A 128 4.66 1.73 -2.84
C GLN A 128 4.22 1.29 -4.23
N PHE A 129 5.00 1.56 -5.26
CA PHE A 129 4.64 1.16 -6.62
C PHE A 129 4.91 -0.33 -6.89
N ALA A 130 5.96 -0.90 -6.31
CA ALA A 130 6.20 -2.35 -6.36
C ALA A 130 5.06 -3.13 -5.68
N SER A 131 4.43 -2.58 -4.64
CA SER A 131 3.31 -3.20 -3.94
C SER A 131 2.01 -3.26 -4.76
N VAL A 132 1.90 -2.59 -5.92
CA VAL A 132 0.73 -2.67 -6.79
C VAL A 132 0.46 -4.12 -7.21
N SER A 133 1.51 -4.88 -7.57
CA SER A 133 1.38 -6.31 -7.91
C SER A 133 0.93 -7.15 -6.72
N GLU A 134 1.46 -6.87 -5.53
CA GLU A 134 1.10 -7.56 -4.29
C GLU A 134 -0.35 -7.25 -3.87
N ILE A 135 -0.79 -6.01 -4.04
CA ILE A 135 -2.17 -5.60 -3.76
C ILE A 135 -3.13 -6.36 -4.66
N ILE A 136 -2.85 -6.48 -5.96
CA ILE A 136 -3.70 -7.22 -6.89
C ILE A 136 -3.75 -8.70 -6.51
N GLY A 137 -2.61 -9.33 -6.19
CA GLY A 137 -2.57 -10.72 -5.72
C GLY A 137 -3.26 -10.92 -4.36
N GLY A 138 -3.04 -10.01 -3.42
CA GLY A 138 -3.63 -10.04 -2.08
C GLY A 138 -5.11 -9.67 -2.04
N SER A 139 -5.60 -8.91 -3.03
CA SER A 139 -7.01 -8.50 -3.10
C SER A 139 -7.96 -9.68 -3.26
N VAL A 140 -7.53 -10.78 -3.89
CA VAL A 140 -8.35 -11.99 -4.08
C VAL A 140 -8.96 -12.48 -2.77
N LEU A 141 -8.14 -12.61 -1.72
CA LEU A 141 -8.62 -13.08 -0.41
C LEU A 141 -9.54 -12.06 0.26
N VAL A 142 -9.23 -10.79 0.12
CA VAL A 142 -10.07 -9.70 0.64
C VAL A 142 -11.40 -9.64 -0.11
N GLU A 143 -11.38 -9.74 -1.43
CA GLU A 143 -12.57 -9.79 -2.28
C GLU A 143 -13.47 -10.97 -1.90
N GLN A 144 -12.89 -12.14 -1.61
CA GLN A 144 -13.66 -13.31 -1.14
C GLN A 144 -14.31 -13.09 0.21
N VAL A 145 -13.57 -12.55 1.21
CA VAL A 145 -14.10 -12.28 2.55
C VAL A 145 -15.29 -11.32 2.50
N PHE A 146 -15.18 -10.25 1.70
CA PHE A 146 -16.24 -9.26 1.56
C PHE A 146 -17.26 -9.58 0.47
N SER A 147 -17.13 -10.73 -0.22
CA SER A 147 -17.93 -11.06 -1.41
C SER A 147 -17.95 -9.91 -2.43
N TYR A 148 -16.85 -9.18 -2.53
CA TYR A 148 -16.71 -8.02 -3.40
C TYR A 148 -16.35 -8.48 -4.81
N PRO A 149 -17.14 -8.13 -5.86
CA PRO A 149 -16.89 -8.57 -7.23
C PRO A 149 -15.71 -7.80 -7.84
N GLY A 150 -14.50 -8.23 -7.52
CA GLY A 150 -13.26 -7.66 -8.02
C GLY A 150 -12.59 -8.52 -9.10
N LEU A 151 -11.46 -8.03 -9.62
CA LEU A 151 -10.68 -8.72 -10.65
C LEU A 151 -10.09 -10.04 -10.15
N GLY A 152 -9.69 -10.10 -8.89
CA GLY A 152 -9.14 -11.31 -8.30
C GLY A 152 -10.17 -12.44 -8.19
N GLN A 153 -11.37 -12.12 -7.71
CA GLN A 153 -12.47 -13.08 -7.67
C GLN A 153 -12.91 -13.52 -9.06
N ALA A 154 -12.95 -12.59 -10.01
CA ALA A 154 -13.26 -12.91 -11.41
C ALA A 154 -12.22 -13.87 -12.02
N ALA A 155 -10.92 -13.67 -11.73
CA ALA A 155 -9.86 -14.56 -12.18
C ALA A 155 -9.98 -15.97 -11.59
N VAL A 156 -10.29 -16.09 -10.29
CA VAL A 156 -10.53 -17.39 -9.65
C VAL A 156 -11.74 -18.09 -10.28
N THR A 157 -12.83 -17.37 -10.50
CA THR A 157 -14.05 -17.93 -11.13
C THR A 157 -13.77 -18.39 -12.55
N ALA A 158 -13.06 -17.61 -13.35
CA ALA A 158 -12.67 -17.98 -14.71
C ALA A 158 -11.75 -19.21 -14.73
N GLY A 159 -10.76 -19.24 -13.81
CA GLY A 159 -9.82 -20.37 -13.70
C GLY A 159 -10.51 -21.68 -13.31
N THR A 160 -11.39 -21.65 -12.31
CA THR A 160 -12.14 -22.83 -11.85
C THR A 160 -13.22 -23.25 -12.86
N GLY A 161 -13.78 -22.30 -13.60
CA GLY A 161 -14.74 -22.56 -14.68
C GLY A 161 -14.09 -22.94 -16.01
N SER A 162 -12.76 -23.03 -16.09
CA SER A 162 -12.00 -23.30 -17.33
C SER A 162 -12.30 -22.30 -18.45
N ASP A 163 -12.70 -21.06 -18.10
CA ASP A 163 -12.92 -19.96 -19.05
C ASP A 163 -11.59 -19.28 -19.39
N VAL A 164 -10.85 -19.91 -20.30
CA VAL A 164 -9.53 -19.42 -20.74
C VAL A 164 -9.61 -18.02 -21.37
N PRO A 165 -10.56 -17.70 -22.26
CA PRO A 165 -10.66 -16.34 -22.82
C PRO A 165 -10.86 -15.26 -21.76
N LEU A 166 -11.73 -15.48 -20.78
CA LEU A 166 -11.96 -14.53 -19.70
C LEU A 166 -10.70 -14.39 -18.82
N LEU A 167 -10.06 -15.49 -18.47
CA LEU A 167 -8.84 -15.48 -17.66
C LEU A 167 -7.70 -14.73 -18.37
N MET A 168 -7.54 -14.92 -19.67
CA MET A 168 -6.58 -14.15 -20.47
C MET A 168 -6.89 -12.66 -20.49
N GLY A 169 -8.16 -12.29 -20.64
CA GLY A 169 -8.60 -10.90 -20.60
C GLY A 169 -8.28 -10.22 -19.26
N ILE A 170 -8.60 -10.90 -18.14
CA ILE A 170 -8.29 -10.40 -16.80
C ILE A 170 -6.78 -10.26 -16.59
N THR A 171 -6.01 -11.25 -17.04
CA THR A 171 -4.54 -11.22 -16.94
C THR A 171 -3.94 -10.04 -17.72
N LEU A 172 -4.42 -9.77 -18.92
CA LEU A 172 -3.97 -8.62 -19.72
C LEU A 172 -4.30 -7.28 -19.05
N VAL A 173 -5.52 -7.13 -18.52
CA VAL A 173 -5.92 -5.92 -17.78
C VAL A 173 -5.04 -5.74 -16.55
N THR A 174 -4.84 -6.80 -15.77
CA THR A 174 -3.99 -6.78 -14.58
C THR A 174 -2.55 -6.42 -14.91
N ALA A 175 -1.97 -7.05 -15.94
CA ALA A 175 -0.64 -6.72 -16.43
C ALA A 175 -0.53 -5.25 -16.87
N GLY A 176 -1.54 -4.73 -17.55
CA GLY A 176 -1.62 -3.32 -17.92
C GLY A 176 -1.62 -2.38 -16.71
N ILE A 177 -2.38 -2.68 -15.67
CA ILE A 177 -2.43 -1.88 -14.44
C ILE A 177 -1.06 -1.90 -13.73
N VAL A 178 -0.44 -3.08 -13.60
CA VAL A 178 0.90 -3.22 -13.00
C VAL A 178 1.94 -2.47 -13.80
N PHE A 179 1.91 -2.60 -15.13
CA PHE A 179 2.83 -1.88 -16.02
C PHE A 179 2.68 -0.36 -15.87
N LEU A 180 1.44 0.14 -15.87
CA LEU A 180 1.17 1.57 -15.66
C LEU A 180 1.66 2.05 -14.29
N GLY A 181 1.44 1.27 -13.23
CA GLY A 181 1.94 1.59 -11.90
C GLY A 181 3.46 1.71 -11.86
N ASN A 182 4.16 0.73 -12.41
CA ASN A 182 5.62 0.75 -12.50
C ASN A 182 6.14 1.89 -13.40
N PHE A 183 5.49 2.13 -14.53
CA PHE A 183 5.84 3.23 -15.43
C PHE A 183 5.72 4.60 -14.73
N ILE A 184 4.63 4.82 -13.97
CA ILE A 184 4.45 6.04 -13.17
C ILE A 184 5.57 6.15 -12.13
N ALA A 185 5.95 5.04 -11.48
CA ALA A 185 7.07 5.01 -10.54
C ALA A 185 8.37 5.47 -11.19
N ASP A 186 8.71 4.93 -12.36
CA ASP A 186 9.94 5.24 -13.08
C ASP A 186 9.97 6.72 -13.51
N VAL A 187 8.85 7.26 -13.98
CA VAL A 187 8.73 8.69 -14.32
C VAL A 187 8.94 9.55 -13.09
N LEU A 188 8.31 9.23 -11.97
CA LEU A 188 8.47 9.96 -10.70
C LEU A 188 9.90 9.87 -10.17
N TYR A 189 10.56 8.71 -10.32
CA TYR A 189 11.97 8.54 -10.02
C TYR A 189 12.83 9.53 -10.79
N GLY A 190 12.65 9.60 -12.10
CA GLY A 190 13.40 10.51 -12.97
C GLY A 190 13.19 11.99 -12.65
N VAL A 191 12.03 12.34 -12.05
CA VAL A 191 11.73 13.72 -11.61
C VAL A 191 12.37 14.02 -10.25
N ILE A 192 12.34 13.08 -9.31
CA ILE A 192 12.83 13.28 -7.92
C ILE A 192 14.36 13.17 -7.88
N ASP A 193 14.96 12.26 -8.65
CA ASP A 193 16.42 12.10 -8.74
C ASP A 193 16.95 12.34 -10.16
N PRO A 194 17.28 13.60 -10.51
CA PRO A 194 17.84 13.93 -11.82
C PRO A 194 19.21 13.29 -12.09
N ARG A 195 19.89 12.71 -11.10
CA ARG A 195 21.18 12.05 -11.27
C ARG A 195 21.05 10.72 -12.01
N MET A 196 19.92 10.05 -11.87
CA MET A 196 19.58 8.85 -12.62
C MET A 196 19.33 9.12 -14.12
N ARG A 197 19.04 10.36 -14.48
CA ARG A 197 18.86 10.80 -15.89
C ARG A 197 20.16 10.89 -16.69
N LYS A 198 21.28 11.11 -16.02
CA LYS A 198 22.59 11.06 -16.65
C LYS A 198 23.10 9.64 -16.44
N GLY A 199 22.85 8.77 -17.43
CA GLY A 199 23.29 7.38 -17.43
C GLY A 199 24.71 7.27 -16.92
N GLY A 200 24.93 6.36 -15.97
CA GLY A 200 26.16 6.25 -15.23
C GLY A 200 27.39 6.15 -16.11
N GLU A 201 28.24 7.16 -16.06
CA GLU A 201 29.67 6.98 -16.22
C GLU A 201 30.24 6.96 -14.81
N PRO A 202 30.86 5.83 -14.38
CA PRO A 202 31.64 5.82 -13.17
C PRO A 202 32.94 6.56 -13.47
N SER A 203 33.16 7.68 -12.82
CA SER A 203 34.46 8.30 -12.71
C SER A 203 35.24 7.70 -11.55
#